data_df4fa139b91cc1eecf0034de28403f5f
#
_entry.id   df4fa139b91cc1eecf0034de28403f5f
#
_cell.length_a   1.000
_cell.length_b   1.000
_cell.length_c   1.000
_cell.angle_alpha   90.00
_cell.angle_beta   90.00
_cell.angle_gamma   90.00
#
_symmetry.space_group_name_H-M   'P 1'
#
loop_
_entity.id
_entity.type
_entity.pdbx_description
1 polymer ?
#
loop_
_entity_poly.entity_id
_entity_poly.type
_entity_poly.pdbx_seq_one_letter_code
_entity_poly.pdbx_strand_id
1 'polypeptide(L)'
;MTKLLDGLGFVELLDTFGDDLTVVNAARVSFAKESVVMEPKDEKLIKYLADHHHTTPFFHPQLRFRLKMPIYVAREWFRHTVGFARNEVSRRYVDDKPECYLPPPESLRERDANKKQGSKPTPIENATGVHTIIKAFQEQAIATYEALLEQKVAPEVARGVLPQSMYTEFIETGSLSAYARLCALRLDPHAQAEIQAYASAVSKLIEERFPVSWRALIHEAAE
;
A
#
# COMPACT_ATOMS: atom_id res chain seq x y z
N MET A 1 -2.40 -0.51 -14.21
CA MET A 1 -3.27 -0.28 -13.03
C MET A 1 -3.93 -1.59 -12.61
N THR A 2 -3.72 -2.02 -11.35
CA THR A 2 -4.26 -3.25 -10.76
C THR A 2 -5.44 -2.89 -9.88
N LYS A 3 -6.64 -3.38 -10.18
CA LYS A 3 -7.86 -3.19 -9.39
C LYS A 3 -7.87 -4.12 -8.18
N LEU A 4 -8.36 -3.64 -7.05
CA LEU A 4 -8.36 -4.34 -5.76
C LEU A 4 -9.69 -4.18 -5.02
N LEU A 5 -9.92 -5.05 -4.04
CA LEU A 5 -11.10 -5.09 -3.18
C LEU A 5 -12.41 -5.23 -3.99
N ASP A 6 -13.29 -4.23 -3.92
CA ASP A 6 -14.55 -4.16 -4.67
C ASP A 6 -14.40 -3.62 -6.11
N GLY A 7 -13.15 -3.46 -6.59
CA GLY A 7 -12.83 -2.92 -7.90
C GLY A 7 -12.70 -1.39 -7.96
N LEU A 8 -13.04 -0.68 -6.89
CA LEU A 8 -12.80 0.78 -6.75
C LEU A 8 -11.38 1.08 -6.29
N GLY A 9 -10.83 0.26 -5.39
CA GLY A 9 -9.44 0.33 -4.99
C GLY A 9 -8.48 -0.01 -6.12
N PHE A 10 -7.29 0.57 -6.13
CA PHE A 10 -6.26 0.24 -7.12
C PHE A 10 -4.84 0.59 -6.67
N VAL A 11 -3.89 -0.01 -7.39
CA VAL A 11 -2.46 0.34 -7.41
C VAL A 11 -2.07 0.56 -8.86
N GLU A 12 -1.40 1.68 -9.13
CA GLU A 12 -0.86 2.05 -10.44
C GLU A 12 0.60 2.51 -10.27
N LEU A 13 1.53 1.87 -10.97
CA LEU A 13 2.90 2.36 -11.07
C LEU A 13 2.94 3.47 -12.11
N LEU A 14 3.26 4.70 -11.68
CA LEU A 14 3.32 5.88 -12.55
C LEU A 14 4.70 6.02 -13.20
N ASP A 15 5.75 5.77 -12.41
CA ASP A 15 7.11 6.05 -12.84
C ASP A 15 8.14 5.26 -12.01
N THR A 16 9.30 5.06 -12.59
CA THR A 16 10.44 4.37 -11.97
C THR A 16 11.71 5.11 -12.31
N PHE A 17 12.53 5.39 -11.31
CA PHE A 17 13.88 5.92 -11.48
C PHE A 17 14.90 4.84 -11.12
N GLY A 18 15.77 4.49 -12.09
CA GLY A 18 16.78 3.46 -11.92
C GLY A 18 16.28 2.03 -12.18
N ASP A 19 17.19 1.11 -12.00
CA ASP A 19 17.05 -0.34 -12.18
C ASP A 19 17.99 -1.11 -11.24
N ASP A 20 18.14 -2.43 -11.39
CA ASP A 20 19.08 -3.24 -10.61
C ASP A 20 20.55 -2.77 -10.79
N LEU A 21 20.89 -2.26 -11.96
CA LEU A 21 22.23 -1.73 -12.24
C LEU A 21 22.53 -0.45 -11.45
N THR A 22 21.50 0.34 -11.14
CA THR A 22 21.61 1.51 -10.27
C THR A 22 22.08 1.12 -8.86
N VAL A 23 21.57 0.01 -8.31
CA VAL A 23 21.99 -0.53 -7.00
C VAL A 23 23.45 -0.96 -7.06
N VAL A 24 23.83 -1.69 -8.12
CA VAL A 24 25.20 -2.17 -8.35
C VAL A 24 26.17 -1.00 -8.40
N ASN A 25 25.87 0.02 -9.20
CA ASN A 25 26.79 1.15 -9.41
C ASN A 25 26.88 2.05 -8.18
N ALA A 26 25.78 2.20 -7.43
CA ALA A 26 25.81 2.89 -6.15
C ALA A 26 26.77 2.21 -5.15
N ALA A 27 26.85 0.89 -5.15
CA ALA A 27 27.81 0.18 -4.31
C ALA A 27 29.25 0.23 -4.87
N ARG A 28 29.40 0.13 -6.20
CA ARG A 28 30.71 0.09 -6.87
C ARG A 28 31.46 1.42 -6.86
N VAL A 29 30.77 2.55 -6.68
CA VAL A 29 31.40 3.87 -6.62
C VAL A 29 32.50 3.93 -5.55
N SER A 30 32.37 3.16 -4.46
CA SER A 30 33.39 3.05 -3.40
C SER A 30 34.73 2.47 -3.90
N PHE A 31 34.73 1.82 -5.06
CA PHE A 31 35.91 1.22 -5.68
C PHE A 31 36.29 1.93 -6.98
N ALA A 32 35.68 3.09 -7.26
CA ALA A 32 35.83 3.82 -8.54
C ALA A 32 35.58 2.90 -9.78
N LYS A 33 34.56 2.05 -9.70
CA LYS A 33 34.14 1.09 -10.74
C LYS A 33 32.71 1.32 -11.14
N GLU A 34 32.38 0.98 -12.39
CA GLU A 34 31.05 1.02 -12.96
C GLU A 34 30.77 -0.25 -13.76
N SER A 35 29.53 -0.71 -13.71
CA SER A 35 28.99 -1.76 -14.59
C SER A 35 28.06 -1.12 -15.60
N VAL A 36 28.19 -1.50 -16.87
CA VAL A 36 27.35 -1.01 -17.98
C VAL A 36 26.21 -1.97 -18.28
N VAL A 37 26.41 -3.26 -18.00
CA VAL A 37 25.43 -4.33 -18.21
C VAL A 37 25.45 -5.23 -16.98
N MET A 38 24.28 -5.72 -16.59
CA MET A 38 24.16 -6.70 -15.49
C MET A 38 24.86 -8.00 -15.84
N GLU A 39 25.74 -8.48 -14.96
CA GLU A 39 26.45 -9.73 -15.06
C GLU A 39 26.20 -10.60 -13.82
N PRO A 40 26.47 -11.92 -13.85
CA PRO A 40 26.29 -12.79 -12.67
C PRO A 40 27.03 -12.35 -11.40
N LYS A 41 28.14 -11.62 -11.55
CA LYS A 41 28.88 -11.03 -10.41
C LYS A 41 28.10 -9.88 -9.77
N ASP A 42 27.28 -9.17 -10.54
CA ASP A 42 26.47 -8.06 -10.05
C ASP A 42 25.23 -8.56 -9.29
N GLU A 43 24.63 -9.65 -9.73
CA GLU A 43 23.56 -10.32 -8.98
C GLU A 43 24.07 -10.83 -7.62
N LYS A 44 25.28 -11.41 -7.59
CA LYS A 44 25.94 -11.82 -6.32
C LYS A 44 26.21 -10.63 -5.42
N LEU A 45 26.58 -9.47 -5.98
CA LEU A 45 26.80 -8.25 -5.21
C LEU A 45 25.48 -7.76 -4.60
N ILE A 46 24.41 -7.68 -5.37
CA ILE A 46 23.08 -7.26 -4.86
C ILE A 46 22.65 -8.18 -3.70
N LYS A 47 22.76 -9.50 -3.89
CA LYS A 47 22.45 -10.47 -2.83
C LYS A 47 23.31 -10.23 -1.60
N TYR A 48 24.63 -10.08 -1.75
CA TYR A 48 25.53 -9.79 -0.65
C TYR A 48 25.15 -8.51 0.12
N LEU A 49 24.77 -7.45 -0.61
CA LEU A 49 24.35 -6.18 0.00
C LEU A 49 23.07 -6.35 0.81
N ALA A 50 22.09 -7.11 0.31
CA ALA A 50 20.88 -7.44 1.04
C ALA A 50 21.19 -8.27 2.29
N ASP A 51 21.81 -9.44 2.14
CA ASP A 51 22.14 -10.39 3.22
C ASP A 51 22.97 -9.75 4.36
N HIS A 52 23.70 -8.66 4.08
CA HIS A 52 24.51 -7.94 5.09
C HIS A 52 23.92 -6.57 5.49
N HIS A 53 22.67 -6.33 5.18
CA HIS A 53 21.95 -5.08 5.52
C HIS A 53 22.64 -3.80 5.04
N HIS A 54 23.36 -3.86 3.93
CA HIS A 54 23.93 -2.68 3.27
C HIS A 54 22.83 -1.95 2.50
N THR A 55 21.98 -1.25 3.21
CA THR A 55 20.71 -0.71 2.68
C THR A 55 20.88 0.52 1.77
N THR A 56 21.95 1.29 1.92
CA THR A 56 22.15 2.56 1.21
C THR A 56 22.03 2.45 -0.32
N PRO A 57 22.63 1.45 -1.01
CA PRO A 57 22.48 1.32 -2.46
C PRO A 57 21.02 1.17 -2.92
N PHE A 58 20.15 0.58 -2.11
CA PHE A 58 18.73 0.39 -2.40
C PHE A 58 17.87 1.64 -2.13
N PHE A 59 18.45 2.73 -1.62
CA PHE A 59 17.76 4.02 -1.50
C PHE A 59 17.82 4.86 -2.79
N HIS A 60 18.76 4.58 -3.69
CA HIS A 60 18.91 5.33 -4.93
C HIS A 60 17.79 5.07 -5.94
N PRO A 61 17.37 3.81 -6.20
CA PRO A 61 16.19 3.58 -7.02
C PRO A 61 14.93 4.09 -6.34
N GLN A 62 14.04 4.71 -7.12
CA GLN A 62 12.79 5.29 -6.64
C GLN A 62 11.61 4.80 -7.51
N LEU A 63 10.46 4.61 -6.88
CA LEU A 63 9.22 4.26 -7.57
C LEU A 63 8.12 5.24 -7.15
N ARG A 64 7.29 5.63 -8.10
CA ARG A 64 6.15 6.49 -7.88
C ARG A 64 4.85 5.77 -8.21
N PHE A 65 4.02 5.61 -7.21
CA PHE A 65 2.71 4.97 -7.34
C PHE A 65 1.58 5.97 -7.14
N ARG A 66 0.44 5.67 -7.75
CA ARG A 66 -0.88 6.22 -7.43
C ARG A 66 -1.69 5.10 -6.82
N LEU A 67 -2.23 5.33 -5.63
CA LEU A 67 -2.97 4.33 -4.88
C LEU A 67 -4.33 4.89 -4.47
N LYS A 68 -5.37 4.05 -4.53
CA LYS A 68 -6.69 4.34 -3.98
C LYS A 68 -7.07 3.22 -3.03
N MET A 69 -7.28 3.56 -1.76
CA MET A 69 -7.60 2.60 -0.71
C MET A 69 -8.52 3.19 0.36
N PRO A 70 -9.26 2.38 1.12
CA PRO A 70 -10.04 2.87 2.25
C PRO A 70 -9.17 3.59 3.28
N ILE A 71 -9.67 4.65 3.91
CA ILE A 71 -8.89 5.45 4.88
C ILE A 71 -8.33 4.59 6.01
N TYR A 72 -9.07 3.61 6.54
CA TYR A 72 -8.56 2.76 7.60
C TYR A 72 -7.37 1.89 7.17
N VAL A 73 -7.28 1.51 5.88
CA VAL A 73 -6.11 0.83 5.29
C VAL A 73 -4.99 1.83 5.07
N ALA A 74 -5.30 3.02 4.54
CA ALA A 74 -4.33 4.08 4.32
C ALA A 74 -3.65 4.52 5.63
N ARG A 75 -4.38 4.57 6.74
CA ARG A 75 -3.80 4.87 8.06
C ARG A 75 -2.74 3.87 8.50
N GLU A 76 -2.92 2.62 8.17
CA GLU A 76 -1.92 1.58 8.43
C GLU A 76 -0.74 1.67 7.44
N TRP A 77 -1.02 1.94 6.17
CA TRP A 77 -0.02 2.17 5.12
C TRP A 77 0.86 3.39 5.46
N PHE A 78 0.29 4.48 5.91
CA PHE A 78 0.99 5.74 6.24
C PHE A 78 1.87 5.66 7.48
N ARG A 79 1.81 4.59 8.26
CA ARG A 79 2.78 4.37 9.34
C ARG A 79 4.21 4.16 8.83
N HIS A 80 4.36 3.75 7.58
CA HIS A 80 5.66 3.69 6.91
C HIS A 80 6.01 5.08 6.39
N THR A 81 6.97 5.75 7.03
CA THR A 81 7.33 7.14 6.72
C THR A 81 8.73 7.30 6.15
N VAL A 82 9.68 6.46 6.59
CA VAL A 82 11.08 6.60 6.20
C VAL A 82 11.27 6.20 4.72
N GLY A 83 11.75 7.16 3.92
CA GLY A 83 12.00 6.98 2.50
C GLY A 83 10.75 7.13 1.62
N PHE A 84 9.65 7.71 2.14
CA PHE A 84 8.42 8.00 1.42
C PHE A 84 8.08 9.48 1.41
N ALA A 85 7.52 9.95 0.30
CA ALA A 85 6.83 11.23 0.16
C ALA A 85 5.42 10.99 -0.36
N ARG A 86 4.41 11.68 0.20
CA ARG A 86 2.99 11.46 -0.12
C ARG A 86 2.24 12.76 -0.30
N ASN A 87 1.34 12.76 -1.29
CA ASN A 87 0.33 13.79 -1.46
C ASN A 87 -1.03 13.11 -1.63
N GLU A 88 -1.96 13.43 -0.75
CA GLU A 88 -3.27 12.81 -0.64
C GLU A 88 -4.37 13.77 -1.11
N VAL A 89 -5.43 13.24 -1.75
CA VAL A 89 -6.65 13.97 -2.06
C VAL A 89 -7.27 14.56 -0.78
N SER A 90 -7.76 15.77 -0.88
CA SER A 90 -8.37 16.44 0.28
C SER A 90 -9.83 16.79 0.02
N ARG A 91 -10.72 16.24 0.84
CA ARG A 91 -12.15 16.59 0.88
C ARG A 91 -12.43 18.05 1.29
N ARG A 92 -11.41 18.84 1.52
CA ARG A 92 -11.55 20.30 1.65
C ARG A 92 -11.74 21.00 0.30
N TYR A 93 -11.30 20.34 -0.79
CA TYR A 93 -11.21 20.92 -2.13
C TYR A 93 -11.98 20.12 -3.19
N VAL A 94 -12.52 18.97 -2.82
CA VAL A 94 -13.15 18.03 -3.76
C VAL A 94 -14.59 17.80 -3.31
N ASP A 95 -15.55 18.10 -4.19
CA ASP A 95 -17.00 18.07 -3.93
C ASP A 95 -17.70 16.85 -4.55
N ASP A 96 -16.95 15.93 -5.20
CA ASP A 96 -17.50 14.71 -5.76
C ASP A 96 -18.07 13.80 -4.66
N LYS A 97 -19.04 12.96 -5.04
CA LYS A 97 -19.68 12.03 -4.12
C LYS A 97 -18.65 11.08 -3.50
N PRO A 98 -18.60 10.96 -2.15
CA PRO A 98 -17.70 10.03 -1.49
C PRO A 98 -18.00 8.58 -1.88
N GLU A 99 -16.97 7.80 -2.20
CA GLU A 99 -17.05 6.36 -2.41
C GLU A 99 -16.56 5.63 -1.16
N CYS A 100 -17.27 4.58 -0.75
CA CYS A 100 -16.91 3.78 0.42
C CYS A 100 -16.67 2.32 0.03
N TYR A 101 -15.64 1.72 0.58
CA TYR A 101 -15.42 0.28 0.47
C TYR A 101 -16.50 -0.46 1.27
N LEU A 102 -17.26 -1.28 0.58
CA LEU A 102 -18.22 -2.20 1.18
C LEU A 102 -17.66 -3.63 1.09
N PRO A 103 -17.16 -4.22 2.21
CA PRO A 103 -16.64 -5.57 2.16
C PRO A 103 -17.72 -6.55 1.71
N PRO A 104 -17.45 -7.43 0.73
CA PRO A 104 -18.42 -8.44 0.34
C PRO A 104 -18.65 -9.43 1.49
N PRO A 105 -19.82 -10.10 1.59
CA PRO A 105 -20.17 -10.95 2.72
C PRO A 105 -19.10 -11.99 3.06
N GLU A 106 -18.46 -12.60 2.05
CA GLU A 106 -17.40 -13.58 2.21
C GLU A 106 -16.11 -13.02 2.86
N SER A 107 -15.94 -11.71 2.85
CA SER A 107 -14.81 -11.01 3.49
C SER A 107 -15.07 -10.62 4.94
N LEU A 108 -16.33 -10.73 5.42
CA LEU A 108 -16.71 -10.45 6.80
C LEU A 108 -16.35 -11.63 7.69
N ARG A 109 -15.19 -11.57 8.32
CA ARG A 109 -14.57 -12.69 9.05
C ARG A 109 -14.70 -12.54 10.54
N GLU A 110 -14.76 -13.68 11.25
CA GLU A 110 -14.75 -13.72 12.69
C GLU A 110 -13.41 -13.27 13.27
N ARG A 111 -13.48 -12.67 14.47
CA ARG A 111 -12.29 -12.45 15.29
C ARG A 111 -11.65 -13.78 15.68
N ASP A 112 -10.35 -13.91 15.52
CA ASP A 112 -9.60 -15.03 16.07
C ASP A 112 -9.29 -14.76 17.56
N ALA A 113 -9.92 -15.53 18.45
CA ALA A 113 -9.72 -15.37 19.90
C ALA A 113 -8.31 -15.75 20.37
N ASN A 114 -7.58 -16.53 19.57
CA ASN A 114 -6.24 -17.02 19.90
C ASN A 114 -5.13 -16.09 19.36
N LYS A 115 -5.49 -15.06 18.60
CA LYS A 115 -4.53 -14.11 18.02
C LYS A 115 -4.80 -12.69 18.52
N LYS A 116 -3.73 -11.97 18.83
CA LYS A 116 -3.85 -10.54 19.18
C LYS A 116 -4.29 -9.70 17.97
N GLN A 117 -3.89 -10.09 16.78
CA GLN A 117 -4.23 -9.46 15.50
C GLN A 117 -4.63 -10.53 14.48
N GLY A 118 -5.48 -10.15 13.53
CA GLY A 118 -5.97 -11.04 12.49
C GLY A 118 -7.38 -11.59 12.76
N SER A 119 -7.92 -12.22 11.74
CA SER A 119 -9.26 -12.84 11.73
C SER A 119 -9.15 -14.30 11.30
N LYS A 120 -10.16 -15.09 11.61
CA LYS A 120 -10.29 -16.45 11.07
C LYS A 120 -10.47 -16.39 9.55
N PRO A 121 -10.13 -17.43 8.82
CA PRO A 121 -10.34 -17.46 7.36
C PRO A 121 -11.83 -17.59 6.97
N THR A 122 -12.68 -17.99 7.91
CA THR A 122 -14.10 -18.24 7.66
C THR A 122 -14.95 -16.98 7.83
N PRO A 123 -15.93 -16.71 6.98
CA PRO A 123 -16.93 -15.67 7.18
C PRO A 123 -17.74 -15.89 8.46
N ILE A 124 -18.30 -14.78 8.98
CA ILE A 124 -19.27 -14.84 10.10
C ILE A 124 -20.59 -15.47 9.60
N GLU A 125 -21.34 -16.09 10.50
CA GLU A 125 -22.60 -16.79 10.18
C GLU A 125 -23.63 -15.87 9.49
N ASN A 126 -23.84 -14.64 10.02
CA ASN A 126 -24.78 -13.67 9.44
C ASN A 126 -24.08 -12.61 8.58
N ALA A 127 -23.17 -13.03 7.69
CA ALA A 127 -22.39 -12.11 6.86
C ALA A 127 -23.27 -11.19 5.98
N THR A 128 -24.33 -11.74 5.36
CA THR A 128 -25.28 -10.95 4.52
C THR A 128 -26.02 -9.89 5.34
N GLY A 129 -26.49 -10.22 6.54
CA GLY A 129 -27.15 -9.24 7.42
C GLY A 129 -26.20 -8.11 7.85
N VAL A 130 -24.97 -8.46 8.23
CA VAL A 130 -23.95 -7.48 8.61
C VAL A 130 -23.54 -6.61 7.42
N HIS A 131 -23.39 -7.18 6.23
CA HIS A 131 -23.15 -6.43 4.99
C HIS A 131 -24.23 -5.38 4.75
N THR A 132 -25.52 -5.75 4.93
CA THR A 132 -26.65 -4.82 4.77
C THR A 132 -26.59 -3.67 5.80
N ILE A 133 -26.23 -3.96 7.05
CA ILE A 133 -26.06 -2.94 8.11
C ILE A 133 -24.95 -1.95 7.74
N ILE A 134 -23.80 -2.45 7.29
CA ILE A 134 -22.66 -1.61 6.87
C ILE A 134 -23.08 -0.71 5.71
N LYS A 135 -23.75 -1.27 4.70
CA LYS A 135 -24.25 -0.51 3.54
C LYS A 135 -25.18 0.62 3.94
N ALA A 136 -26.20 0.32 4.76
CA ALA A 136 -27.17 1.32 5.24
C ALA A 136 -26.47 2.44 6.02
N PHE A 137 -25.50 2.13 6.86
CA PHE A 137 -24.71 3.14 7.57
C PHE A 137 -23.90 4.02 6.62
N GLN A 138 -23.25 3.45 5.60
CA GLN A 138 -22.47 4.22 4.63
C GLN A 138 -23.36 5.16 3.82
N GLU A 139 -24.54 4.70 3.36
CA GLU A 139 -25.53 5.51 2.66
C GLU A 139 -26.02 6.68 3.53
N GLN A 140 -26.33 6.41 4.80
CA GLN A 140 -26.75 7.45 5.73
C GLN A 140 -25.64 8.49 6.01
N ALA A 141 -24.41 8.05 6.17
CA ALA A 141 -23.27 8.94 6.40
C ALA A 141 -23.01 9.86 5.21
N ILE A 142 -23.10 9.34 3.98
CA ILE A 142 -22.97 10.13 2.75
C ILE A 142 -24.12 11.14 2.66
N ALA A 143 -25.37 10.72 2.87
CA ALA A 143 -26.52 11.63 2.85
C ALA A 143 -26.40 12.75 3.91
N THR A 144 -25.89 12.42 5.09
CA THR A 144 -25.62 13.41 6.14
C THR A 144 -24.55 14.41 5.70
N TYR A 145 -23.46 13.94 5.08
CA TYR A 145 -22.40 14.79 4.54
C TYR A 145 -22.96 15.78 3.48
N GLU A 146 -23.73 15.27 2.52
CA GLU A 146 -24.37 16.06 1.46
C GLU A 146 -25.31 17.13 2.06
N ALA A 147 -26.16 16.75 3.02
CA ALA A 147 -27.06 17.68 3.71
C ALA A 147 -26.31 18.78 4.50
N LEU A 148 -25.16 18.47 5.09
CA LEU A 148 -24.33 19.49 5.75
C LEU A 148 -23.75 20.49 4.75
N LEU A 149 -23.31 20.04 3.58
CA LEU A 149 -22.82 20.92 2.52
C LEU A 149 -23.94 21.83 1.97
N GLU A 150 -25.15 21.30 1.77
CA GLU A 150 -26.32 22.10 1.37
C GLU A 150 -26.63 23.21 2.39
N GLN A 151 -26.44 22.93 3.67
CA GLN A 151 -26.54 23.90 4.77
C GLN A 151 -25.34 24.85 4.86
N LYS A 152 -24.41 24.79 3.90
CA LYS A 152 -23.18 25.60 3.84
C LYS A 152 -22.20 25.38 5.00
N VAL A 153 -22.24 24.20 5.63
CA VAL A 153 -21.19 23.79 6.54
C VAL A 153 -19.89 23.62 5.75
N ALA A 154 -18.81 24.19 6.26
CA ALA A 154 -17.51 24.12 5.59
C ALA A 154 -17.09 22.65 5.33
N PRO A 155 -16.59 22.28 4.13
CA PRO A 155 -16.21 20.91 3.80
C PRO A 155 -15.21 20.29 4.79
N GLU A 156 -14.33 21.09 5.37
CA GLU A 156 -13.38 20.64 6.40
C GLU A 156 -14.03 20.15 7.70
N VAL A 157 -15.26 20.61 7.98
CA VAL A 157 -16.09 20.19 9.11
C VAL A 157 -17.02 19.05 8.67
N ALA A 158 -17.74 19.24 7.56
CA ALA A 158 -18.72 18.28 7.05
C ALA A 158 -18.12 16.89 6.83
N ARG A 159 -16.89 16.80 6.29
CA ARG A 159 -16.20 15.51 6.09
C ARG A 159 -15.98 14.68 7.37
N GLY A 160 -16.15 15.27 8.56
CA GLY A 160 -16.00 14.58 9.84
C GLY A 160 -17.04 13.49 10.08
N VAL A 161 -18.18 13.52 9.35
CA VAL A 161 -19.23 12.48 9.47
C VAL A 161 -19.00 11.29 8.52
N LEU A 162 -18.03 11.35 7.62
CA LEU A 162 -17.76 10.30 6.67
C LEU A 162 -17.03 9.11 7.34
N PRO A 163 -17.40 7.86 6.98
CA PRO A 163 -16.82 6.68 7.61
C PRO A 163 -15.37 6.45 7.18
N GLN A 164 -14.61 5.75 8.01
CA GLN A 164 -13.21 5.36 7.67
C GLN A 164 -13.12 4.38 6.49
N SER A 165 -14.21 3.75 6.10
CA SER A 165 -14.31 2.95 4.89
C SER A 165 -14.35 3.79 3.61
N MET A 166 -14.49 5.12 3.70
CA MET A 166 -14.36 6.01 2.55
C MET A 166 -13.00 5.82 1.87
N TYR A 167 -13.00 5.76 0.55
CA TYR A 167 -11.78 5.71 -0.23
C TYR A 167 -11.04 7.05 -0.18
N THR A 168 -9.74 6.96 -0.02
CA THR A 168 -8.81 8.05 -0.30
C THR A 168 -7.88 7.66 -1.45
N GLU A 169 -7.31 8.65 -2.10
CA GLU A 169 -6.38 8.49 -3.20
C GLU A 169 -5.15 9.35 -2.97
N PHE A 170 -3.97 8.82 -3.27
CA PHE A 170 -2.73 9.55 -3.07
C PHE A 170 -1.65 9.13 -4.08
N ILE A 171 -0.74 10.05 -4.33
CA ILE A 171 0.52 9.76 -5.01
C ILE A 171 1.59 9.57 -3.93
N GLU A 172 2.34 8.50 -4.08
CA GLU A 172 3.45 8.15 -3.19
C GLU A 172 4.72 7.91 -4.00
N THR A 173 5.82 8.53 -3.59
CA THR A 173 7.16 8.21 -4.09
C THR A 173 7.96 7.62 -2.94
N GLY A 174 8.61 6.49 -3.19
CA GLY A 174 9.45 5.83 -2.21
C GLY A 174 10.67 5.16 -2.83
N SER A 175 11.71 4.99 -2.01
CA SER A 175 12.87 4.20 -2.42
C SER A 175 12.55 2.71 -2.45
N LEU A 176 13.34 1.94 -3.23
CA LEU A 176 13.23 0.48 -3.25
C LEU A 176 13.35 -0.12 -1.85
N SER A 177 14.29 0.38 -1.03
CA SER A 177 14.45 -0.02 0.37
C SER A 177 13.23 0.32 1.23
N ALA A 178 12.56 1.44 0.98
CA ALA A 178 11.35 1.82 1.73
C ALA A 178 10.19 0.86 1.45
N TYR A 179 9.96 0.53 0.17
CA TYR A 179 8.94 -0.44 -0.23
C TYR A 179 9.26 -1.85 0.28
N ALA A 180 10.54 -2.27 0.30
CA ALA A 180 10.94 -3.56 0.84
C ALA A 180 10.54 -3.70 2.32
N ARG A 181 10.84 -2.69 3.15
CA ARG A 181 10.42 -2.67 4.56
C ARG A 181 8.91 -2.67 4.75
N LEU A 182 8.18 -1.95 3.88
CA LEU A 182 6.73 -1.95 3.90
C LEU A 182 6.19 -3.35 3.56
N CYS A 183 6.64 -3.92 2.45
CA CYS A 183 6.18 -5.22 1.97
C CYS A 183 6.54 -6.35 2.95
N ALA A 184 7.72 -6.33 3.55
CA ALA A 184 8.13 -7.28 4.58
C ALA A 184 7.12 -7.37 5.74
N LEU A 185 6.57 -6.23 6.19
CA LEU A 185 5.59 -6.20 7.27
C LEU A 185 4.15 -6.45 6.80
N ARG A 186 3.81 -6.07 5.55
CA ARG A 186 2.42 -6.09 5.08
C ARG A 186 2.06 -7.30 4.24
N LEU A 187 3.04 -8.08 3.81
CA LEU A 187 2.84 -9.40 3.22
C LEU A 187 2.75 -10.51 4.26
N ASP A 188 3.05 -10.22 5.54
CA ASP A 188 2.90 -11.18 6.63
C ASP A 188 1.46 -11.75 6.66
N PRO A 189 1.28 -13.08 6.76
CA PRO A 189 -0.04 -13.72 6.81
C PRO A 189 -0.94 -13.25 7.96
N HIS A 190 -0.38 -12.61 9.00
CA HIS A 190 -1.13 -12.04 10.11
C HIS A 190 -1.50 -10.57 9.91
N ALA A 191 -1.01 -9.92 8.85
CA ALA A 191 -1.44 -8.58 8.50
C ALA A 191 -2.91 -8.60 8.05
N GLN A 192 -3.58 -7.45 8.09
CA GLN A 192 -4.96 -7.31 7.64
C GLN A 192 -5.07 -7.63 6.14
N ALA A 193 -6.08 -8.39 5.71
CA ALA A 193 -6.17 -8.88 4.34
C ALA A 193 -6.22 -7.77 3.29
N GLU A 194 -6.89 -6.67 3.60
CA GLU A 194 -6.97 -5.54 2.69
C GLU A 194 -5.58 -4.94 2.43
N ILE A 195 -4.78 -4.71 3.47
CA ILE A 195 -3.42 -4.16 3.28
C ILE A 195 -2.48 -5.18 2.61
N GLN A 196 -2.65 -6.48 2.87
CA GLN A 196 -1.91 -7.53 2.16
C GLN A 196 -2.17 -7.47 0.66
N ALA A 197 -3.43 -7.25 0.22
CA ALA A 197 -3.78 -7.14 -1.18
C ALA A 197 -3.04 -5.97 -1.87
N TYR A 198 -2.98 -4.81 -1.21
CA TYR A 198 -2.21 -3.65 -1.72
C TYR A 198 -0.71 -3.92 -1.75
N ALA A 199 -0.15 -4.47 -0.68
CA ALA A 199 1.27 -4.80 -0.60
C ALA A 199 1.69 -5.83 -1.67
N SER A 200 0.84 -6.84 -1.91
CA SER A 200 1.06 -7.84 -2.95
C SER A 200 1.06 -7.23 -4.35
N ALA A 201 0.10 -6.34 -4.64
CA ALA A 201 0.05 -5.65 -5.93
C ALA A 201 1.27 -4.75 -6.15
N VAL A 202 1.68 -4.01 -5.13
CA VAL A 202 2.90 -3.17 -5.17
C VAL A 202 4.14 -4.03 -5.36
N SER A 203 4.29 -5.10 -4.57
CA SER A 203 5.43 -6.02 -4.64
C SER A 203 5.61 -6.61 -6.05
N LYS A 204 4.51 -7.07 -6.67
CA LYS A 204 4.54 -7.61 -8.03
C LYS A 204 5.02 -6.58 -9.06
N LEU A 205 4.51 -5.34 -8.99
CA LEU A 205 4.91 -4.28 -9.91
C LEU A 205 6.38 -3.87 -9.74
N ILE A 206 6.89 -3.93 -8.51
CA ILE A 206 8.31 -3.66 -8.23
C ILE A 206 9.18 -4.79 -8.76
N GLU A 207 8.81 -6.05 -8.56
CA GLU A 207 9.57 -7.21 -9.06
C GLU A 207 9.75 -7.18 -10.58
N GLU A 208 8.75 -6.70 -11.33
CA GLU A 208 8.84 -6.52 -12.79
C GLU A 208 9.93 -5.50 -13.19
N ARG A 209 10.27 -4.55 -12.32
CA ARG A 209 11.25 -3.46 -12.57
C ARG A 209 12.62 -3.73 -11.97
N PHE A 210 12.67 -4.41 -10.85
CA PHE A 210 13.87 -4.71 -10.07
C PHE A 210 13.95 -6.20 -9.73
N PRO A 211 14.00 -7.09 -10.74
CA PRO A 211 13.84 -8.53 -10.51
C PRO A 211 14.93 -9.13 -9.61
N VAL A 212 16.15 -8.60 -9.61
CA VAL A 212 17.25 -9.10 -8.79
C VAL A 212 17.21 -8.50 -7.39
N SER A 213 17.17 -7.18 -7.32
CA SER A 213 17.17 -6.45 -6.04
C SER A 213 15.93 -6.76 -5.21
N TRP A 214 14.75 -6.84 -5.87
CA TRP A 214 13.52 -7.09 -5.15
C TRP A 214 13.50 -8.48 -4.52
N ARG A 215 13.86 -9.52 -5.27
CA ARG A 215 13.98 -10.87 -4.71
C ARG A 215 14.96 -10.94 -3.56
N ALA A 216 16.13 -10.31 -3.68
CA ALA A 216 17.11 -10.29 -2.60
C ALA A 216 16.55 -9.65 -1.31
N LEU A 217 15.81 -8.51 -1.43
CA LEU A 217 15.28 -7.77 -0.29
C LEU A 217 14.06 -8.45 0.39
N ILE A 218 13.21 -9.17 -0.39
CA ILE A 218 11.99 -9.79 0.16
C ILE A 218 12.27 -11.17 0.73
N HIS A 219 13.21 -11.97 0.19
CA HIS A 219 13.57 -13.26 0.75
C HIS A 219 14.21 -13.15 2.13
N GLU A 220 14.99 -12.09 2.38
CA GLU A 220 15.57 -11.82 3.69
C GLU A 220 14.55 -11.52 4.79
N ALA A 221 13.39 -10.94 4.39
CA ALA A 221 12.33 -10.60 5.33
C ALA A 221 11.46 -11.81 5.76
N ALA A 222 11.67 -12.98 5.16
CA ALA A 222 10.88 -14.20 5.41
C ALA A 222 11.58 -15.20 6.36
N GLU A 223 12.84 -14.96 6.74
CA GLU A 223 13.61 -15.72 7.75
C GLU A 223 13.62 -14.95 9.10
#